data_af888e41046189af5e9227a13f009057
#
_entry.id   af888e41046189af5e9227a13f009057
#
_cell.length_a   1.000
_cell.length_b   1.000
_cell.length_c   1.000
_cell.angle_alpha   90.00
_cell.angle_beta   90.00
_cell.angle_gamma   90.00
#
_symmetry.space_group_name_H-M   'P 1'
#
loop_
_entity.id
_entity.type
_entity.pdbx_description
1 polymer ?
#
loop_
_entity_poly.entity_id
_entity_poly.type
_entity_poly.pdbx_seq_one_letter_code
_entity_poly.pdbx_strand_id
1 'polypeptide(L)'
;MPQVDYLIIGGGIAGTTCAETLRSKDTNAKIVILDSEKHPLYSKVLIPTYLKGKVSREKVFLRSVAQYQSQNIDLYPETIVAAVDPAKKEVLTRNNKQFTYKKLLVASGGSPRKFNETISSTTPIEPLMMRNIEDMDAIKAAIDAAEIKKVLIVGESFIALEFLEIFSLHGFEVHMLARGKYWGGESRFGAEGSRILEDNFIRHKAVIHRDAEIIFIKNDEFYLKNGDHIKVPMWAAGIGLARNFNFLPLEKNIGLLCDEYLRTSDPDIFAAGDAAEYFDTLLQRRVAVGNWTNAFLQGRCAAMNMLAGTGNAQVFKAVPSYTIVNLGINLTFLGMVGCDTVDDTFELLDNNRLMRVFLENGKAIGAVLINRFNDKIALNKLIENGYGREELEKIFKPASAAA
;
A
#
# COMPACT_ATOMS: atom_id res chain seq x y z
N MET A 1 -29.98 7.48 -19.26
CA MET A 1 -28.84 7.21 -18.39
C MET A 1 -29.38 6.71 -17.05
N PRO A 2 -28.85 5.64 -16.48
CA PRO A 2 -29.27 5.21 -15.15
C PRO A 2 -28.79 6.22 -14.11
N GLN A 3 -29.72 6.81 -13.38
CA GLN A 3 -29.41 7.65 -12.23
C GLN A 3 -29.09 6.75 -11.04
N VAL A 4 -27.94 7.01 -10.39
CA VAL A 4 -27.41 6.24 -9.27
C VAL A 4 -27.33 7.16 -8.04
N ASP A 5 -27.72 6.67 -6.86
CA ASP A 5 -27.58 7.47 -5.65
C ASP A 5 -26.10 7.54 -5.24
N TYR A 6 -25.44 6.38 -5.23
CA TYR A 6 -24.03 6.26 -4.86
C TYR A 6 -23.26 5.50 -5.96
N LEU A 7 -22.40 6.20 -6.67
CA LEU A 7 -21.50 5.62 -7.66
C LEU A 7 -20.09 5.48 -7.07
N ILE A 8 -19.47 4.33 -7.26
CA ILE A 8 -18.15 4.02 -6.71
C ILE A 8 -17.25 3.58 -7.86
N ILE A 9 -16.10 4.21 -8.00
CA ILE A 9 -15.07 3.84 -8.98
C ILE A 9 -13.96 3.05 -8.26
N GLY A 10 -13.90 1.75 -8.52
CA GLY A 10 -12.98 0.78 -7.93
C GLY A 10 -13.66 -0.16 -6.94
N GLY A 11 -13.60 -1.46 -7.22
CA GLY A 11 -14.17 -2.56 -6.41
C GLY A 11 -13.21 -3.14 -5.37
N GLY A 12 -12.07 -2.46 -5.09
CA GLY A 12 -11.14 -2.86 -4.03
C GLY A 12 -11.73 -2.69 -2.64
N ILE A 13 -10.90 -2.87 -1.59
CA ILE A 13 -11.38 -2.86 -0.20
C ILE A 13 -12.06 -1.55 0.19
N ALA A 14 -11.56 -0.39 -0.26
CA ALA A 14 -12.17 0.90 0.05
C ALA A 14 -13.56 1.03 -0.58
N GLY A 15 -13.69 0.74 -1.88
CA GLY A 15 -14.95 0.86 -2.60
C GLY A 15 -16.01 -0.14 -2.13
N THR A 16 -15.63 -1.41 -1.95
CA THR A 16 -16.56 -2.43 -1.44
C THR A 16 -17.01 -2.11 -0.01
N THR A 17 -16.10 -1.71 0.88
CA THR A 17 -16.46 -1.32 2.25
C THR A 17 -17.40 -0.11 2.25
N CYS A 18 -17.16 0.86 1.36
CA CYS A 18 -18.07 1.99 1.20
C CYS A 18 -19.47 1.52 0.77
N ALA A 19 -19.56 0.71 -0.27
CA ALA A 19 -20.84 0.20 -0.78
C ALA A 19 -21.62 -0.58 0.30
N GLU A 20 -20.96 -1.49 1.01
CA GLU A 20 -21.56 -2.28 2.09
C GLU A 20 -22.01 -1.38 3.26
N THR A 21 -21.22 -0.37 3.62
CA THR A 21 -21.57 0.61 4.66
C THR A 21 -22.77 1.45 4.26
N LEU A 22 -22.80 1.97 3.02
CA LEU A 22 -23.94 2.69 2.47
C LEU A 22 -25.19 1.84 2.50
N ARG A 23 -25.13 0.59 2.01
CA ARG A 23 -26.26 -0.33 2.01
C ARG A 23 -26.79 -0.62 3.41
N SER A 24 -25.91 -0.76 4.39
CA SER A 24 -26.30 -1.01 5.79
C SER A 24 -27.10 0.16 6.42
N LYS A 25 -26.99 1.36 5.88
CA LYS A 25 -27.62 2.60 6.37
C LYS A 25 -28.74 3.11 5.47
N ASP A 26 -28.65 2.85 4.17
CA ASP A 26 -29.66 3.21 3.18
C ASP A 26 -30.04 1.97 2.37
N THR A 27 -31.11 1.31 2.81
CA THR A 27 -31.58 0.04 2.25
C THR A 27 -32.18 0.20 0.85
N ASN A 28 -32.60 1.41 0.46
CA ASN A 28 -33.30 1.67 -0.79
C ASN A 28 -32.43 2.34 -1.85
N ALA A 29 -31.24 2.83 -1.46
CA ALA A 29 -30.35 3.52 -2.39
C ALA A 29 -29.93 2.63 -3.56
N LYS A 30 -29.78 3.22 -4.73
CA LYS A 30 -29.13 2.57 -5.88
C LYS A 30 -27.63 2.75 -5.77
N ILE A 31 -26.91 1.64 -5.51
CA ILE A 31 -25.47 1.62 -5.32
C ILE A 31 -24.83 0.85 -6.49
N VAL A 32 -23.88 1.49 -7.18
CA VAL A 32 -23.15 0.93 -8.30
C VAL A 32 -21.65 1.01 -8.06
N ILE A 33 -20.95 -0.09 -8.30
CA ILE A 33 -19.48 -0.17 -8.32
C ILE A 33 -19.04 -0.41 -9.76
N LEU A 34 -18.18 0.45 -10.29
CA LEU A 34 -17.47 0.27 -11.56
C LEU A 34 -16.05 -0.19 -11.25
N ASP A 35 -15.69 -1.41 -11.65
CA ASP A 35 -14.36 -1.94 -11.43
C ASP A 35 -13.64 -2.28 -12.73
N SER A 36 -12.39 -1.88 -12.83
CA SER A 36 -11.55 -2.22 -13.98
C SER A 36 -11.07 -3.68 -13.98
N GLU A 37 -11.08 -4.32 -12.81
CA GLU A 37 -10.71 -5.72 -12.66
C GLU A 37 -11.94 -6.64 -12.92
N LYS A 38 -11.69 -7.89 -13.32
CA LYS A 38 -12.78 -8.86 -13.62
C LYS A 38 -13.29 -9.59 -12.36
N HIS A 39 -12.55 -9.51 -11.27
CA HIS A 39 -12.83 -10.27 -10.07
C HIS A 39 -13.60 -9.44 -9.04
N PRO A 40 -14.55 -10.06 -8.29
CA PRO A 40 -15.10 -9.42 -7.09
C PRO A 40 -13.99 -9.21 -6.06
N LEU A 41 -14.29 -8.52 -4.95
CA LEU A 41 -13.29 -8.20 -3.92
C LEU A 41 -12.48 -9.42 -3.50
N TYR A 42 -11.18 -9.29 -3.62
CA TYR A 42 -10.20 -10.22 -3.09
C TYR A 42 -9.15 -9.49 -2.23
N SER A 43 -8.43 -10.23 -1.39
CA SER A 43 -7.41 -9.68 -0.51
C SER A 43 -6.07 -9.56 -1.22
N LYS A 44 -5.65 -8.35 -1.53
CA LYS A 44 -4.30 -8.09 -2.06
C LYS A 44 -3.20 -8.47 -1.03
N VAL A 45 -3.54 -8.51 0.26
CA VAL A 45 -2.64 -8.95 1.34
C VAL A 45 -2.45 -10.48 1.36
N LEU A 46 -3.42 -11.25 0.86
CA LEU A 46 -3.31 -12.70 0.78
C LEU A 46 -2.61 -13.20 -0.49
N ILE A 47 -2.36 -12.36 -1.47
CA ILE A 47 -1.59 -12.71 -2.68
C ILE A 47 -0.22 -13.29 -2.30
N PRO A 48 0.65 -12.60 -1.55
CA PRO A 48 1.92 -13.17 -1.13
C PRO A 48 1.75 -14.43 -0.26
N THR A 49 0.72 -14.49 0.56
CA THR A 49 0.45 -15.66 1.40
C THR A 49 0.10 -16.90 0.58
N TYR A 50 -0.64 -16.73 -0.52
CA TYR A 50 -0.90 -17.78 -1.51
C TYR A 50 0.39 -18.21 -2.23
N LEU A 51 1.18 -17.25 -2.71
CA LEU A 51 2.45 -17.53 -3.41
C LEU A 51 3.47 -18.25 -2.53
N LYS A 52 3.39 -18.06 -1.20
CA LYS A 52 4.16 -18.81 -0.18
C LYS A 52 3.58 -20.21 0.11
N GLY A 53 2.47 -20.60 -0.54
CA GLY A 53 1.82 -21.89 -0.32
C GLY A 53 1.07 -22.03 1.03
N LYS A 54 0.82 -20.92 1.74
CA LYS A 54 0.20 -20.93 3.08
C LYS A 54 -1.33 -20.91 3.05
N VAL A 55 -1.94 -20.50 1.93
CA VAL A 55 -3.41 -20.51 1.72
C VAL A 55 -3.72 -20.99 0.31
N SER A 56 -4.95 -21.52 0.08
CA SER A 56 -5.41 -21.86 -1.25
C SER A 56 -5.85 -20.62 -2.04
N ARG A 57 -5.92 -20.72 -3.38
CA ARG A 57 -6.29 -19.61 -4.27
C ARG A 57 -7.69 -19.07 -3.95
N GLU A 58 -8.63 -19.94 -3.60
CA GLU A 58 -10.02 -19.58 -3.30
C GLU A 58 -10.10 -18.69 -2.04
N LYS A 59 -9.23 -18.88 -1.06
CA LYS A 59 -9.18 -18.08 0.17
C LYS A 59 -8.71 -16.64 -0.06
N VAL A 60 -8.13 -16.35 -1.22
CA VAL A 60 -7.77 -14.98 -1.59
C VAL A 60 -9.01 -14.12 -1.84
N PHE A 61 -10.11 -14.73 -2.33
CA PHE A 61 -11.37 -14.03 -2.61
C PHE A 61 -12.17 -13.81 -1.32
N LEU A 62 -12.55 -12.56 -1.08
CA LEU A 62 -13.29 -12.14 0.12
C LEU A 62 -14.79 -11.99 -0.13
N ARG A 63 -15.19 -11.79 -1.37
CA ARG A 63 -16.58 -11.68 -1.79
C ARG A 63 -16.82 -12.47 -3.06
N SER A 64 -18.05 -12.92 -3.24
CA SER A 64 -18.55 -13.47 -4.50
C SER A 64 -19.51 -12.48 -5.17
N VAL A 65 -19.73 -12.61 -6.47
CA VAL A 65 -20.71 -11.79 -7.20
C VAL A 65 -22.12 -11.95 -6.58
N ALA A 66 -22.48 -13.18 -6.16
CA ALA A 66 -23.76 -13.44 -5.51
C ALA A 66 -23.96 -12.66 -4.20
N GLN A 67 -22.88 -12.38 -3.45
CA GLN A 67 -22.98 -11.55 -2.24
C GLN A 67 -23.29 -10.09 -2.54
N TYR A 68 -22.74 -9.51 -3.61
CA TYR A 68 -23.14 -8.16 -4.04
C TYR A 68 -24.60 -8.12 -4.49
N GLN A 69 -25.04 -9.11 -5.28
CA GLN A 69 -26.41 -9.23 -5.73
C GLN A 69 -27.40 -9.36 -4.56
N SER A 70 -27.11 -10.20 -3.57
CA SER A 70 -27.96 -10.38 -2.36
C SER A 70 -28.08 -9.11 -1.52
N GLN A 71 -27.11 -8.20 -1.64
CA GLN A 71 -27.13 -6.88 -0.98
C GLN A 71 -27.68 -5.77 -1.88
N ASN A 72 -28.19 -6.07 -3.07
CA ASN A 72 -28.63 -5.09 -4.07
C ASN A 72 -27.52 -4.03 -4.38
N ILE A 73 -26.27 -4.48 -4.49
CA ILE A 73 -25.13 -3.68 -4.96
C ILE A 73 -24.81 -4.13 -6.38
N ASP A 74 -24.91 -3.22 -7.32
CA ASP A 74 -24.63 -3.49 -8.73
C ASP A 74 -23.11 -3.40 -8.98
N LEU A 75 -22.44 -4.54 -9.13
CA LEU A 75 -21.02 -4.60 -9.51
C LEU A 75 -20.88 -4.73 -11.02
N TYR A 76 -20.17 -3.79 -11.65
CA TYR A 76 -19.80 -3.80 -13.06
C TYR A 76 -18.31 -4.10 -13.18
N PRO A 77 -17.88 -5.36 -13.30
CA PRO A 77 -16.49 -5.71 -13.54
C PRO A 77 -16.05 -5.29 -14.95
N GLU A 78 -14.75 -5.29 -15.20
CA GLU A 78 -14.12 -4.94 -16.49
C GLU A 78 -14.63 -3.60 -17.06
N THR A 79 -15.00 -2.67 -16.17
CA THR A 79 -15.58 -1.38 -16.53
C THR A 79 -14.63 -0.24 -16.19
N ILE A 80 -13.83 0.15 -17.18
CA ILE A 80 -12.83 1.21 -17.02
C ILE A 80 -13.48 2.57 -17.22
N VAL A 81 -13.38 3.44 -16.22
CA VAL A 81 -13.80 4.83 -16.31
C VAL A 81 -12.83 5.61 -17.21
N ALA A 82 -13.36 6.31 -18.19
CA ALA A 82 -12.62 7.13 -19.14
C ALA A 82 -12.59 8.61 -18.72
N ALA A 83 -13.73 9.13 -18.23
CA ALA A 83 -13.86 10.51 -17.82
C ALA A 83 -14.97 10.68 -16.77
N VAL A 84 -14.81 11.69 -15.91
CA VAL A 84 -15.84 12.21 -15.02
C VAL A 84 -16.06 13.69 -15.32
N ASP A 85 -17.30 14.10 -15.49
CA ASP A 85 -17.73 15.50 -15.58
C ASP A 85 -18.42 15.88 -14.25
N PRO A 86 -17.72 16.53 -13.30
CA PRO A 86 -18.29 16.89 -12.02
C PRO A 86 -19.49 17.85 -12.14
N ALA A 87 -19.44 18.79 -13.08
CA ALA A 87 -20.49 19.80 -13.24
C ALA A 87 -21.83 19.18 -13.68
N LYS A 88 -21.77 18.13 -14.49
CA LYS A 88 -22.95 17.37 -14.92
C LYS A 88 -23.27 16.18 -14.03
N LYS A 89 -22.37 15.84 -13.10
CA LYS A 89 -22.40 14.61 -12.30
C LYS A 89 -22.49 13.35 -13.17
N GLU A 90 -21.66 13.29 -14.19
CA GLU A 90 -21.63 12.22 -15.18
C GLU A 90 -20.30 11.46 -15.14
N VAL A 91 -20.39 10.15 -15.33
CA VAL A 91 -19.24 9.27 -15.54
C VAL A 91 -19.37 8.57 -16.87
N LEU A 92 -18.32 8.67 -17.69
CA LEU A 92 -18.19 7.98 -18.97
C LEU A 92 -17.18 6.85 -18.84
N THR A 93 -17.52 5.67 -19.31
CA THR A 93 -16.65 4.50 -19.36
C THR A 93 -16.01 4.34 -20.75
N ARG A 94 -14.91 3.58 -20.85
CA ARG A 94 -14.24 3.33 -22.16
C ARG A 94 -15.11 2.60 -23.17
N ASN A 95 -16.09 1.82 -22.72
CA ASN A 95 -17.07 1.14 -23.58
C ASN A 95 -18.33 1.99 -23.81
N ASN A 96 -18.23 3.32 -23.65
CA ASN A 96 -19.26 4.32 -23.90
C ASN A 96 -20.55 4.18 -23.05
N LYS A 97 -20.52 3.45 -21.95
CA LYS A 97 -21.60 3.51 -20.97
C LYS A 97 -21.50 4.81 -20.16
N GLN A 98 -22.67 5.40 -19.86
CA GLN A 98 -22.77 6.63 -19.08
C GLN A 98 -23.61 6.37 -17.83
N PHE A 99 -23.19 6.97 -16.72
CA PHE A 99 -23.88 6.95 -15.43
C PHE A 99 -23.99 8.38 -14.91
N THR A 100 -25.13 8.70 -14.28
CA THR A 100 -25.27 9.92 -13.48
C THR A 100 -25.34 9.55 -12.00
N TYR A 101 -24.82 10.40 -11.12
CA TYR A 101 -24.74 10.11 -9.69
C TYR A 101 -25.24 11.26 -8.83
N LYS A 102 -25.68 10.96 -7.61
CA LYS A 102 -25.87 11.97 -6.55
C LYS A 102 -24.58 12.21 -5.79
N LYS A 103 -23.90 11.13 -5.41
CA LYS A 103 -22.58 11.14 -4.76
C LYS A 103 -21.65 10.15 -5.45
N LEU A 104 -20.37 10.51 -5.53
CA LEU A 104 -19.32 9.70 -6.15
C LEU A 104 -18.20 9.40 -5.14
N LEU A 105 -17.77 8.14 -5.07
CA LEU A 105 -16.53 7.76 -4.42
C LEU A 105 -15.49 7.37 -5.46
N VAL A 106 -14.30 7.96 -5.40
CA VAL A 106 -13.12 7.54 -6.15
C VAL A 106 -12.25 6.66 -5.26
N ALA A 107 -12.28 5.36 -5.52
CA ALA A 107 -11.52 4.32 -4.82
C ALA A 107 -10.68 3.49 -5.82
N SER A 108 -10.24 4.13 -6.90
CA SER A 108 -9.54 3.53 -8.04
C SER A 108 -8.15 2.97 -7.72
N GLY A 109 -7.62 3.27 -6.53
CA GLY A 109 -6.35 2.73 -6.07
C GLY A 109 -5.16 3.21 -6.91
N GLY A 110 -4.23 2.31 -7.20
CA GLY A 110 -3.05 2.60 -8.02
C GLY A 110 -2.55 1.34 -8.73
N SER A 111 -1.70 1.55 -9.71
CA SER A 111 -0.97 0.50 -10.44
C SER A 111 0.51 0.53 -10.06
N PRO A 112 1.25 -0.58 -10.16
CA PRO A 112 2.69 -0.55 -10.00
C PRO A 112 3.32 0.49 -10.92
N ARG A 113 4.32 1.22 -10.42
CA ARG A 113 5.11 2.11 -11.29
C ARG A 113 5.82 1.28 -12.32
N LYS A 114 5.79 1.73 -13.56
CA LYS A 114 6.61 1.14 -14.62
C LYS A 114 8.07 1.45 -14.36
N PHE A 115 8.91 0.50 -14.65
CA PHE A 115 10.35 0.74 -14.67
C PHE A 115 10.68 1.68 -15.83
N ASN A 116 11.71 2.50 -15.68
CA ASN A 116 12.06 3.52 -16.68
C ASN A 116 12.52 2.85 -17.99
N GLU A 117 11.72 2.98 -19.04
CA GLU A 117 11.99 2.39 -20.36
C GLU A 117 13.28 2.91 -21.00
N THR A 118 13.79 4.08 -20.57
CA THR A 118 15.05 4.64 -21.10
C THR A 118 16.31 3.85 -20.70
N ILE A 119 16.19 2.94 -19.71
CA ILE A 119 17.28 2.10 -19.22
C ILE A 119 17.32 0.75 -19.97
N SER A 120 16.39 0.51 -20.87
CA SER A 120 16.25 -0.78 -21.53
C SER A 120 16.91 -0.82 -22.90
N SER A 121 17.47 -1.95 -23.21
CA SER A 121 17.93 -2.33 -24.55
C SER A 121 16.85 -3.11 -25.32
N THR A 122 17.24 -3.61 -26.48
CA THR A 122 16.47 -4.21 -27.56
C THR A 122 15.43 -5.30 -27.21
N THR A 123 15.47 -5.91 -26.03
CA THR A 123 14.42 -6.88 -25.58
C THR A 123 14.43 -6.96 -24.05
N PRO A 124 13.74 -6.04 -23.33
CA PRO A 124 13.70 -6.10 -21.87
C PRO A 124 12.89 -7.31 -21.42
N ILE A 125 13.43 -8.06 -20.47
CA ILE A 125 12.63 -8.99 -19.68
C ILE A 125 11.70 -8.14 -18.81
N GLU A 126 10.38 -8.31 -18.94
CA GLU A 126 9.42 -7.58 -18.12
C GLU A 126 9.53 -8.01 -16.64
N PRO A 127 9.46 -7.08 -15.69
CA PRO A 127 9.49 -7.41 -14.27
C PRO A 127 8.21 -8.11 -13.83
N LEU A 128 8.36 -9.07 -12.95
CA LEU A 128 7.22 -9.57 -12.19
C LEU A 128 6.75 -8.46 -11.23
N MET A 129 5.46 -8.14 -11.31
CA MET A 129 4.78 -7.20 -10.43
C MET A 129 3.82 -7.97 -9.53
N MET A 130 3.43 -7.41 -8.39
CA MET A 130 2.48 -8.04 -7.46
C MET A 130 1.39 -7.07 -7.08
N ARG A 131 0.30 -7.02 -7.84
CA ARG A 131 -0.80 -6.08 -7.60
C ARG A 131 -2.19 -6.73 -7.65
N ASN A 132 -2.42 -7.65 -8.59
CA ASN A 132 -3.73 -8.25 -8.87
C ASN A 132 -3.64 -9.77 -8.99
N ILE A 133 -4.77 -10.41 -9.30
CA ILE A 133 -4.86 -11.87 -9.47
C ILE A 133 -4.05 -12.34 -10.69
N GLU A 134 -4.05 -11.56 -11.76
CA GLU A 134 -3.28 -11.86 -12.96
C GLU A 134 -1.78 -11.86 -12.68
N ASP A 135 -1.29 -10.89 -11.92
CA ASP A 135 0.10 -10.86 -11.47
C ASP A 135 0.43 -12.07 -10.58
N MET A 136 -0.48 -12.42 -9.67
CA MET A 136 -0.35 -13.59 -8.80
C MET A 136 -0.19 -14.88 -9.62
N ASP A 137 -1.07 -15.07 -10.60
CA ASP A 137 -1.04 -16.25 -11.46
C ASP A 137 0.23 -16.26 -12.34
N ALA A 138 0.67 -15.10 -12.85
CA ALA A 138 1.91 -14.96 -13.61
C ALA A 138 3.16 -15.27 -12.78
N ILE A 139 3.25 -14.75 -11.54
CA ILE A 139 4.35 -15.06 -10.61
C ILE A 139 4.40 -16.57 -10.34
N LYS A 140 3.25 -17.19 -10.04
CA LYS A 140 3.17 -18.63 -9.78
C LYS A 140 3.65 -19.45 -10.97
N ALA A 141 3.20 -19.09 -12.18
CA ALA A 141 3.62 -19.75 -13.42
C ALA A 141 5.13 -19.59 -13.67
N ALA A 142 5.68 -18.38 -13.43
CA ALA A 142 7.10 -18.13 -13.57
C ALA A 142 7.95 -18.95 -12.59
N ILE A 143 7.50 -19.08 -11.33
CA ILE A 143 8.17 -19.92 -10.32
C ILE A 143 8.16 -21.40 -10.73
N ASP A 144 7.02 -21.90 -11.20
CA ASP A 144 6.84 -23.31 -11.55
C ASP A 144 7.62 -23.71 -12.81
N ALA A 145 7.74 -22.79 -13.76
CA ALA A 145 8.47 -23.00 -15.03
C ALA A 145 9.99 -22.74 -14.94
N ALA A 146 10.49 -22.22 -13.82
CA ALA A 146 11.89 -21.79 -13.70
C ALA A 146 12.85 -22.98 -13.68
N GLU A 147 13.65 -23.13 -14.73
CA GLU A 147 14.78 -24.06 -14.80
C GLU A 147 15.98 -23.55 -14.01
N ILE A 148 16.28 -22.25 -14.10
CA ILE A 148 17.33 -21.57 -13.34
C ILE A 148 16.68 -20.78 -12.23
N LYS A 149 16.89 -21.20 -10.98
CA LYS A 149 16.33 -20.56 -9.80
C LYS A 149 17.19 -19.41 -9.31
N LYS A 150 17.23 -18.33 -10.10
CA LYS A 150 17.92 -17.10 -9.79
C LYS A 150 17.04 -15.90 -10.15
N VAL A 151 16.92 -14.93 -9.24
CA VAL A 151 16.04 -13.78 -9.41
C VAL A 151 16.69 -12.51 -8.88
N LEU A 152 16.46 -11.38 -9.57
CA LEU A 152 16.80 -10.04 -9.09
C LEU A 152 15.54 -9.35 -8.55
N ILE A 153 15.62 -8.80 -7.35
CA ILE A 153 14.55 -7.97 -6.75
C ILE A 153 14.99 -6.51 -6.73
N VAL A 154 14.20 -5.67 -7.38
CA VAL A 154 14.42 -4.22 -7.47
C VAL A 154 13.44 -3.48 -6.60
N GLY A 155 13.93 -2.69 -5.64
CA GLY A 155 13.15 -1.89 -4.71
C GLY A 155 13.42 -2.24 -3.25
N GLU A 156 13.07 -1.27 -2.38
CA GLU A 156 13.27 -1.34 -0.93
C GLU A 156 11.94 -1.14 -0.19
N SER A 157 10.90 -1.85 -0.69
CA SER A 157 9.52 -1.78 -0.21
C SER A 157 9.08 -3.09 0.43
N PHE A 158 7.88 -3.08 1.01
CA PHE A 158 7.23 -4.32 1.49
C PHE A 158 7.04 -5.36 0.40
N ILE A 159 6.72 -4.91 -0.82
CA ILE A 159 6.57 -5.81 -1.97
C ILE A 159 7.90 -6.49 -2.28
N ALA A 160 9.02 -5.76 -2.16
CA ALA A 160 10.34 -6.36 -2.32
C ALA A 160 10.64 -7.42 -1.24
N LEU A 161 10.23 -7.17 0.03
CA LEU A 161 10.34 -8.17 1.10
C LEU A 161 9.44 -9.38 0.85
N GLU A 162 8.22 -9.17 0.38
CA GLU A 162 7.33 -10.28 0.04
C GLU A 162 7.93 -11.14 -1.09
N PHE A 163 8.49 -10.53 -2.13
CA PHE A 163 9.21 -11.25 -3.18
C PHE A 163 10.41 -12.03 -2.63
N LEU A 164 11.21 -11.41 -1.74
CA LEU A 164 12.33 -12.08 -1.10
C LEU A 164 11.88 -13.39 -0.42
N GLU A 165 10.85 -13.34 0.44
CA GLU A 165 10.37 -14.55 1.12
C GLU A 165 9.78 -15.56 0.13
N ILE A 166 8.97 -15.13 -0.84
CA ILE A 166 8.37 -16.01 -1.85
C ILE A 166 9.48 -16.77 -2.59
N PHE A 167 10.44 -16.08 -3.19
CA PHE A 167 11.49 -16.72 -3.98
C PHE A 167 12.42 -17.57 -3.11
N SER A 168 12.77 -17.11 -1.89
CA SER A 168 13.59 -17.90 -0.96
C SER A 168 12.91 -19.22 -0.58
N LEU A 169 11.59 -19.22 -0.30
CA LEU A 169 10.83 -20.43 0.01
C LEU A 169 10.74 -21.41 -1.18
N HIS A 170 10.81 -20.91 -2.40
CA HIS A 170 10.85 -21.72 -3.62
C HIS A 170 12.26 -22.11 -4.06
N GLY A 171 13.28 -21.83 -3.25
CA GLY A 171 14.66 -22.26 -3.45
C GLY A 171 15.45 -21.44 -4.46
N PHE A 172 15.05 -20.19 -4.73
CA PHE A 172 15.79 -19.29 -5.60
C PHE A 172 16.99 -18.67 -4.88
N GLU A 173 18.08 -18.45 -5.63
CA GLU A 173 19.12 -17.48 -5.27
C GLU A 173 18.57 -16.09 -5.52
N VAL A 174 18.44 -15.29 -4.45
CA VAL A 174 17.82 -13.99 -4.52
C VAL A 174 18.88 -12.89 -4.47
N HIS A 175 18.92 -12.04 -5.51
CA HIS A 175 19.72 -10.83 -5.53
C HIS A 175 18.83 -9.63 -5.19
N MET A 176 19.27 -8.75 -4.28
CA MET A 176 18.56 -7.54 -3.88
C MET A 176 19.43 -6.31 -4.13
N LEU A 177 18.83 -5.25 -4.67
CA LEU A 177 19.53 -3.98 -4.82
C LEU A 177 19.21 -3.07 -3.63
N ALA A 178 20.25 -2.49 -3.04
CA ALA A 178 20.16 -1.38 -2.10
C ALA A 178 20.75 -0.13 -2.78
N ARG A 179 19.98 0.95 -2.87
CA ARG A 179 20.42 2.20 -3.52
C ARG A 179 21.50 2.95 -2.74
N GLY A 180 21.60 2.69 -1.45
CA GLY A 180 22.61 3.26 -0.57
C GLY A 180 23.40 2.20 0.17
N LYS A 181 24.09 2.65 1.22
CA LYS A 181 24.92 1.81 2.09
C LYS A 181 24.13 0.69 2.79
N TYR A 182 22.87 0.94 3.08
CA TYR A 182 21.98 0.02 3.77
C TYR A 182 20.69 -0.20 3.00
N TRP A 183 20.20 -1.44 2.98
CA TRP A 183 18.90 -1.74 2.41
C TRP A 183 17.77 -1.08 3.22
N GLY A 184 16.82 -0.46 2.53
CA GLY A 184 15.67 0.21 3.13
C GLY A 184 15.93 1.64 3.61
N GLY A 185 17.19 2.08 3.61
CA GLY A 185 17.62 3.43 3.93
C GLY A 185 17.78 3.71 5.43
N GLU A 186 18.83 4.47 5.76
CA GLU A 186 19.17 4.83 7.14
C GLU A 186 18.12 5.71 7.81
N SER A 187 17.46 6.58 7.07
CA SER A 187 16.38 7.44 7.60
C SER A 187 15.24 6.62 8.20
N ARG A 188 14.94 5.44 7.62
CA ARG A 188 13.83 4.58 8.05
C ARG A 188 14.21 3.61 9.15
N PHE A 189 15.32 2.89 9.00
CA PHE A 189 15.67 1.80 9.90
C PHE A 189 16.83 2.13 10.84
N GLY A 190 17.60 3.19 10.57
CA GLY A 190 18.90 3.40 11.19
C GLY A 190 19.92 2.34 10.73
N ALA A 191 21.17 2.49 11.11
CA ALA A 191 22.21 1.52 10.78
C ALA A 191 21.92 0.14 11.40
N GLU A 192 21.52 0.11 12.67
CA GLU A 192 21.28 -1.14 13.41
C GLU A 192 20.04 -1.89 12.91
N GLY A 193 18.95 -1.18 12.61
CA GLY A 193 17.75 -1.79 12.05
C GLY A 193 18.01 -2.38 10.66
N SER A 194 18.74 -1.66 9.82
CA SER A 194 19.16 -2.18 8.51
C SER A 194 20.07 -3.40 8.65
N ARG A 195 21.02 -3.39 9.60
CA ARG A 195 21.88 -4.55 9.89
C ARG A 195 21.05 -5.78 10.29
N ILE A 196 20.09 -5.63 11.19
CA ILE A 196 19.21 -6.74 11.62
C ILE A 196 18.50 -7.36 10.41
N LEU A 197 17.97 -6.52 9.49
CA LEU A 197 17.28 -6.98 8.29
C LEU A 197 18.25 -7.67 7.34
N GLU A 198 19.39 -7.04 7.02
CA GLU A 198 20.36 -7.58 6.07
C GLU A 198 20.99 -8.88 6.57
N ASP A 199 21.32 -9.00 7.86
CA ASP A 199 21.81 -10.23 8.48
C ASP A 199 20.79 -11.37 8.33
N ASN A 200 19.48 -11.04 8.41
CA ASN A 200 18.43 -12.02 8.18
C ASN A 200 18.35 -12.43 6.69
N PHE A 201 18.45 -11.48 5.77
CA PHE A 201 18.43 -11.77 4.33
C PHE A 201 19.60 -12.67 3.94
N ILE A 202 20.81 -12.37 4.42
CA ILE A 202 22.01 -13.15 4.18
C ILE A 202 21.89 -14.58 4.75
N ARG A 203 21.33 -14.73 5.96
CA ARG A 203 21.03 -16.08 6.52
C ARG A 203 20.10 -16.90 5.66
N HIS A 204 19.22 -16.25 4.90
CA HIS A 204 18.33 -16.87 3.92
C HIS A 204 18.91 -16.87 2.50
N LYS A 205 20.25 -16.72 2.38
CA LYS A 205 21.04 -16.82 1.13
C LYS A 205 20.71 -15.71 0.12
N ALA A 206 20.19 -14.56 0.55
CA ALA A 206 20.07 -13.41 -0.32
C ALA A 206 21.43 -12.72 -0.50
N VAL A 207 21.71 -12.25 -1.71
CA VAL A 207 22.89 -11.45 -2.06
C VAL A 207 22.46 -10.00 -2.17
N ILE A 208 23.07 -9.12 -1.36
CA ILE A 208 22.72 -7.70 -1.32
C ILE A 208 23.80 -6.91 -2.08
N HIS A 209 23.38 -6.22 -3.14
CA HIS A 209 24.22 -5.31 -3.90
C HIS A 209 23.97 -3.90 -3.39
N ARG A 210 24.95 -3.32 -2.70
CA ARG A 210 24.88 -1.98 -2.10
C ARG A 210 25.36 -0.91 -3.08
N ASP A 211 24.88 0.33 -2.86
CA ASP A 211 25.16 1.47 -3.75
C ASP A 211 24.87 1.15 -5.22
N ALA A 212 23.87 0.31 -5.42
CA ALA A 212 23.54 -0.32 -6.69
C ALA A 212 22.27 0.31 -7.29
N GLU A 213 22.45 0.90 -8.47
CA GLU A 213 21.38 1.45 -9.30
C GLU A 213 21.53 0.87 -10.72
N ILE A 214 20.43 0.40 -11.30
CA ILE A 214 20.43 -0.12 -12.66
C ILE A 214 20.54 1.07 -13.61
N ILE A 215 21.57 1.06 -14.46
CA ILE A 215 21.79 2.07 -15.50
C ILE A 215 21.47 1.54 -16.90
N PHE A 216 21.49 0.22 -17.08
CA PHE A 216 21.22 -0.40 -18.37
C PHE A 216 20.83 -1.87 -18.21
N ILE A 217 19.90 -2.35 -19.06
CA ILE A 217 19.48 -3.76 -19.14
C ILE A 217 19.67 -4.23 -20.58
N LYS A 218 20.36 -5.36 -20.76
CA LYS A 218 20.53 -6.00 -22.04
C LYS A 218 20.21 -7.49 -21.92
N ASN A 219 19.13 -7.91 -22.53
CA ASN A 219 18.60 -9.27 -22.38
C ASN A 219 18.30 -9.57 -20.89
N ASP A 220 19.04 -10.56 -20.33
CA ASP A 220 18.97 -11.02 -18.94
C ASP A 220 20.12 -10.47 -18.06
N GLU A 221 20.88 -9.48 -18.56
CA GLU A 221 22.00 -8.84 -17.86
C GLU A 221 21.66 -7.41 -17.42
N PHE A 222 21.86 -7.13 -16.15
CA PHE A 222 21.60 -5.85 -15.48
C PHE A 222 22.94 -5.19 -15.15
N TYR A 223 23.21 -4.05 -15.76
CA TYR A 223 24.42 -3.27 -15.53
C TYR A 223 24.17 -2.20 -14.50
N LEU A 224 25.02 -2.15 -13.48
CA LEU A 224 24.87 -1.29 -12.32
C LEU A 224 25.83 -0.10 -12.39
N LYS A 225 25.46 0.99 -11.75
CA LYS A 225 26.21 2.25 -11.71
C LYS A 225 27.61 2.10 -11.08
N ASN A 226 27.78 1.17 -10.16
CA ASN A 226 29.06 0.84 -9.52
C ASN A 226 30.03 0.04 -10.43
N GLY A 227 29.62 -0.30 -11.64
CA GLY A 227 30.38 -1.09 -12.60
C GLY A 227 30.12 -2.59 -12.57
N ASP A 228 29.37 -3.07 -11.59
CA ASP A 228 28.98 -4.49 -11.52
C ASP A 228 27.90 -4.81 -12.56
N HIS A 229 27.76 -6.10 -12.87
CA HIS A 229 26.63 -6.60 -13.64
C HIS A 229 26.08 -7.89 -13.03
N ILE A 230 24.77 -8.08 -13.19
CA ILE A 230 24.05 -9.24 -12.66
C ILE A 230 23.33 -9.92 -13.81
N LYS A 231 23.59 -11.20 -14.02
CA LYS A 231 22.87 -12.02 -15.00
C LYS A 231 21.84 -12.88 -14.30
N VAL A 232 20.56 -12.67 -14.63
CA VAL A 232 19.42 -13.40 -14.06
C VAL A 232 18.33 -13.59 -15.11
N PRO A 233 17.70 -14.78 -15.19
CA PRO A 233 16.63 -15.03 -16.15
C PRO A 233 15.30 -14.40 -15.74
N MET A 234 15.18 -13.89 -14.50
CA MET A 234 13.95 -13.38 -13.92
C MET A 234 14.25 -12.21 -13.00
N TRP A 235 13.34 -11.23 -12.97
CA TRP A 235 13.39 -10.16 -11.99
C TRP A 235 12.02 -9.71 -11.56
N ALA A 236 11.93 -9.12 -10.37
CA ALA A 236 10.71 -8.60 -9.77
C ALA A 236 10.91 -7.17 -9.29
N ALA A 237 9.88 -6.35 -9.36
CA ALA A 237 9.96 -4.95 -8.98
C ALA A 237 8.92 -4.54 -7.94
N GLY A 238 9.42 -3.91 -6.85
CA GLY A 238 8.61 -3.31 -5.81
C GLY A 238 8.96 -1.82 -5.63
N ILE A 239 8.78 -1.00 -6.68
CA ILE A 239 9.26 0.39 -6.78
C ILE A 239 8.19 1.46 -6.53
N GLY A 240 7.06 1.07 -5.96
CA GLY A 240 5.97 1.97 -5.59
C GLY A 240 4.79 1.96 -6.54
N LEU A 241 3.83 2.86 -6.30
CA LEU A 241 2.56 2.93 -7.02
C LEU A 241 2.43 4.26 -7.76
N ALA A 242 1.82 4.20 -8.95
CA ALA A 242 1.20 5.31 -9.66
C ALA A 242 -0.30 5.27 -9.39
N ARG A 243 -0.87 6.38 -8.95
CA ARG A 243 -2.30 6.43 -8.58
C ARG A 243 -3.19 6.64 -9.80
N ASN A 244 -4.36 6.00 -9.80
CA ASN A 244 -5.26 5.93 -10.95
C ASN A 244 -6.42 6.93 -10.82
N PHE A 245 -6.23 8.20 -11.20
CA PHE A 245 -7.26 9.24 -11.14
C PHE A 245 -7.22 10.26 -12.29
N ASN A 246 -6.50 9.96 -13.37
CA ASN A 246 -6.36 10.90 -14.51
C ASN A 246 -7.67 11.18 -15.27
N PHE A 247 -8.70 10.37 -15.04
CA PHE A 247 -10.04 10.53 -15.59
C PHE A 247 -10.86 11.64 -14.91
N LEU A 248 -10.35 12.23 -13.82
CA LEU A 248 -11.07 13.21 -13.00
C LEU A 248 -10.33 14.56 -13.02
N PRO A 249 -10.99 15.66 -13.45
CA PRO A 249 -10.40 17.00 -13.55
C PRO A 249 -10.52 17.79 -12.23
N LEU A 250 -10.15 17.17 -11.11
CA LEU A 250 -10.09 17.81 -9.79
C LEU A 250 -8.66 18.01 -9.33
N GLU A 251 -8.49 18.79 -8.25
CA GLU A 251 -7.21 19.06 -7.64
C GLU A 251 -6.53 17.77 -7.16
N LYS A 252 -5.26 17.66 -7.49
CA LYS A 252 -4.44 16.48 -7.22
C LYS A 252 -2.97 16.83 -7.04
N ASN A 253 -2.28 16.03 -6.24
CA ASN A 253 -0.84 16.04 -6.09
C ASN A 253 -0.33 14.59 -6.14
N ILE A 254 0.07 14.00 -5.01
CA ILE A 254 0.36 12.57 -4.94
C ILE A 254 -0.93 11.75 -5.08
N GLY A 255 -2.04 12.24 -4.54
CA GLY A 255 -3.39 11.70 -4.64
C GLY A 255 -4.40 12.77 -5.03
N LEU A 256 -5.69 12.43 -5.05
CA LEU A 256 -6.77 13.40 -5.11
C LEU A 256 -6.82 14.17 -3.79
N LEU A 257 -6.76 15.50 -3.85
CA LEU A 257 -6.75 16.34 -2.66
C LEU A 257 -8.11 16.29 -1.97
N CYS A 258 -8.10 15.87 -0.72
CA CYS A 258 -9.28 15.78 0.13
C CYS A 258 -9.12 16.56 1.42
N ASP A 259 -10.25 17.01 1.97
CA ASP A 259 -10.31 17.54 3.34
C ASP A 259 -10.20 16.40 4.38
N GLU A 260 -10.31 16.73 5.65
CA GLU A 260 -10.32 15.78 6.77
C GLU A 260 -11.55 14.86 6.81
N TYR A 261 -12.55 15.13 5.97
CA TYR A 261 -13.76 14.33 5.80
C TYR A 261 -13.69 13.40 4.58
N LEU A 262 -12.55 13.35 3.90
CA LEU A 262 -12.32 12.63 2.64
C LEU A 262 -13.10 13.20 1.45
N ARG A 263 -13.57 14.45 1.50
CA ARG A 263 -14.21 15.16 0.38
C ARG A 263 -13.15 15.84 -0.47
N THR A 264 -13.34 15.82 -1.76
CA THR A 264 -12.55 16.60 -2.72
C THR A 264 -12.98 18.07 -2.73
N SER A 265 -12.45 18.86 -3.67
CA SER A 265 -12.95 20.22 -3.92
C SER A 265 -14.41 20.26 -4.41
N ASP A 266 -14.93 19.15 -4.94
CA ASP A 266 -16.36 18.97 -5.21
C ASP A 266 -17.04 18.31 -4.00
N PRO A 267 -18.09 18.93 -3.41
CA PRO A 267 -18.76 18.43 -2.20
C PRO A 267 -19.51 17.10 -2.39
N ASP A 268 -19.73 16.68 -3.61
CA ASP A 268 -20.41 15.44 -3.94
C ASP A 268 -19.44 14.32 -4.37
N ILE A 269 -18.12 14.61 -4.41
CA ILE A 269 -17.08 13.65 -4.77
C ILE A 269 -16.13 13.43 -3.59
N PHE A 270 -15.97 12.16 -3.22
CA PHE A 270 -15.09 11.68 -2.15
C PHE A 270 -13.98 10.82 -2.74
N ALA A 271 -12.87 10.69 -2.00
CA ALA A 271 -11.84 9.72 -2.35
C ALA A 271 -11.43 8.86 -1.15
N ALA A 272 -11.03 7.61 -1.41
CA ALA A 272 -10.59 6.68 -0.38
C ALA A 272 -9.53 5.70 -0.88
N GLY A 273 -8.72 5.17 0.03
CA GLY A 273 -7.63 4.24 -0.24
C GLY A 273 -6.44 4.93 -0.90
N ASP A 274 -5.71 4.19 -1.75
CA ASP A 274 -4.49 4.71 -2.39
C ASP A 274 -4.75 5.95 -3.26
N ALA A 275 -5.99 6.19 -3.71
CA ALA A 275 -6.35 7.34 -4.52
C ALA A 275 -6.39 8.66 -3.74
N ALA A 276 -6.62 8.61 -2.43
CA ALA A 276 -6.82 9.78 -1.59
C ALA A 276 -5.49 10.38 -1.08
N GLU A 277 -5.42 11.71 -1.10
CA GLU A 277 -4.46 12.52 -0.35
C GLU A 277 -5.26 13.45 0.55
N TYR A 278 -5.41 13.09 1.82
CA TYR A 278 -6.30 13.75 2.76
C TYR A 278 -5.56 14.62 3.75
N PHE A 279 -6.26 15.60 4.33
CA PHE A 279 -5.72 16.40 5.44
C PHE A 279 -5.79 15.59 6.74
N ASP A 280 -4.61 15.29 7.29
CA ASP A 280 -4.46 14.57 8.56
C ASP A 280 -4.46 15.57 9.72
N THR A 281 -5.48 15.49 10.58
CA THR A 281 -5.63 16.42 11.70
C THR A 281 -4.67 16.15 12.86
N LEU A 282 -4.03 14.98 12.92
CA LEU A 282 -2.98 14.68 13.90
C LEU A 282 -1.66 15.31 13.47
N LEU A 283 -1.32 15.18 12.19
CA LEU A 283 -0.08 15.68 11.62
C LEU A 283 -0.19 17.12 11.07
N GLN A 284 -1.40 17.69 11.04
CA GLN A 284 -1.71 19.03 10.52
C GLN A 284 -1.18 19.26 9.09
N ARG A 285 -1.21 18.22 8.27
CA ARG A 285 -0.75 18.24 6.86
C ARG A 285 -1.45 17.21 6.01
N ARG A 286 -1.28 17.34 4.69
CA ARG A 286 -1.78 16.34 3.75
C ARG A 286 -0.89 15.10 3.74
N VAL A 287 -1.54 13.94 3.72
CA VAL A 287 -0.86 12.65 3.66
C VAL A 287 -1.56 11.73 2.65
N ALA A 288 -0.77 10.88 2.01
CA ALA A 288 -1.25 9.86 1.10
C ALA A 288 -0.73 8.50 1.57
N VAL A 289 -1.58 7.71 2.22
CA VAL A 289 -1.22 6.44 2.85
C VAL A 289 -1.87 5.29 2.10
N GLY A 290 -1.05 4.46 1.46
CA GLY A 290 -1.48 3.27 0.74
C GLY A 290 -1.29 2.01 1.58
N ASN A 291 -2.30 1.58 2.33
CA ASN A 291 -2.35 0.24 2.91
C ASN A 291 -3.79 -0.26 3.05
N TRP A 292 -3.95 -1.57 3.20
CA TRP A 292 -5.23 -2.24 3.25
C TRP A 292 -6.15 -1.75 4.37
N THR A 293 -5.62 -1.67 5.60
CA THR A 293 -6.41 -1.25 6.77
C THR A 293 -6.86 0.19 6.65
N ASN A 294 -5.97 1.08 6.20
CA ASN A 294 -6.31 2.49 5.98
C ASN A 294 -7.38 2.64 4.91
N ALA A 295 -7.25 1.91 3.79
CA ALA A 295 -8.24 1.91 2.71
C ALA A 295 -9.62 1.42 3.19
N PHE A 296 -9.67 0.38 4.02
CA PHE A 296 -10.90 -0.11 4.67
C PHE A 296 -11.55 0.98 5.53
N LEU A 297 -10.78 1.60 6.44
CA LEU A 297 -11.26 2.64 7.35
C LEU A 297 -11.73 3.89 6.58
N GLN A 298 -11.00 4.30 5.55
CA GLN A 298 -11.38 5.42 4.69
C GLN A 298 -12.66 5.12 3.91
N GLY A 299 -12.82 3.93 3.35
CA GLY A 299 -14.04 3.53 2.67
C GLY A 299 -15.27 3.63 3.56
N ARG A 300 -15.15 3.20 4.82
CA ARG A 300 -16.20 3.33 5.84
C ARG A 300 -16.49 4.78 6.21
N CYS A 301 -15.45 5.59 6.45
CA CYS A 301 -15.59 7.01 6.77
C CYS A 301 -16.24 7.79 5.63
N ALA A 302 -15.77 7.58 4.38
CA ALA A 302 -16.35 8.20 3.20
C ALA A 302 -17.84 7.87 3.05
N ALA A 303 -18.25 6.61 3.25
CA ALA A 303 -19.64 6.21 3.22
C ALA A 303 -20.50 6.98 4.24
N MET A 304 -20.02 7.09 5.48
CA MET A 304 -20.72 7.84 6.52
C MET A 304 -20.85 9.32 6.16
N ASN A 305 -19.81 9.91 5.56
CA ASN A 305 -19.80 11.31 5.15
C ASN A 305 -20.66 11.56 3.88
N MET A 306 -20.73 10.59 2.96
CA MET A 306 -21.67 10.65 1.83
C MET A 306 -23.14 10.65 2.28
N LEU A 307 -23.46 9.94 3.37
CA LEU A 307 -24.80 9.90 3.97
C LEU A 307 -25.14 11.15 4.78
N ALA A 308 -24.18 11.66 5.54
CA ALA A 308 -24.40 12.72 6.53
C ALA A 308 -24.60 14.11 5.89
N GLY A 309 -24.19 14.32 4.65
CA GLY A 309 -24.12 15.65 4.05
C GLY A 309 -23.10 16.53 4.82
N THR A 310 -23.38 17.84 4.92
CA THR A 310 -22.45 18.79 5.56
C THR A 310 -22.59 18.91 7.08
N GLY A 311 -23.72 18.47 7.64
CA GLY A 311 -24.09 18.77 9.06
C GLY A 311 -23.53 17.80 10.10
N ASN A 312 -23.27 16.54 9.73
CA ASN A 312 -22.84 15.47 10.64
C ASN A 312 -21.62 14.69 10.12
N ALA A 313 -20.75 15.35 9.37
CA ALA A 313 -19.57 14.71 8.82
C ALA A 313 -18.57 14.32 9.91
N GLN A 314 -17.94 13.17 9.75
CA GLN A 314 -16.96 12.60 10.67
C GLN A 314 -15.56 12.83 10.15
N VAL A 315 -14.70 13.42 10.97
CA VAL A 315 -13.26 13.57 10.64
C VAL A 315 -12.63 12.18 10.57
N PHE A 316 -11.90 11.93 9.50
CA PHE A 316 -11.09 10.73 9.39
C PHE A 316 -9.85 10.84 10.29
N LYS A 317 -9.77 9.95 11.28
CA LYS A 317 -8.63 9.87 12.20
C LYS A 317 -8.16 8.42 12.27
N ALA A 318 -6.92 8.16 11.88
CA ALA A 318 -6.29 6.87 12.05
C ALA A 318 -4.78 7.02 12.03
N VAL A 319 -4.07 6.32 12.90
CA VAL A 319 -2.63 6.10 12.74
C VAL A 319 -2.45 4.92 11.79
N PRO A 320 -1.97 5.15 10.56
CA PRO A 320 -1.76 4.07 9.62
C PRO A 320 -0.82 3.04 10.20
N SER A 321 -1.18 1.77 10.13
CA SER A 321 -0.29 0.72 10.63
C SER A 321 -0.37 -0.52 9.76
N TYR A 322 0.76 -1.18 9.58
CA TYR A 322 0.84 -2.48 8.94
C TYR A 322 1.99 -3.29 9.50
N THR A 323 1.82 -4.59 9.48
CA THR A 323 2.81 -5.55 9.97
C THR A 323 2.98 -6.63 8.93
N ILE A 324 4.21 -6.98 8.65
CA ILE A 324 4.56 -8.17 7.87
C ILE A 324 5.43 -9.09 8.72
N VAL A 325 5.29 -10.38 8.47
CA VAL A 325 6.25 -11.38 8.95
C VAL A 325 6.99 -11.89 7.72
N ASN A 326 8.28 -11.65 7.68
CA ASN A 326 9.12 -11.97 6.53
C ASN A 326 10.36 -12.72 7.00
N LEU A 327 10.54 -13.96 6.51
CA LEU A 327 11.67 -14.82 6.89
C LEU A 327 11.91 -14.90 8.41
N GLY A 328 10.82 -14.94 9.20
CA GLY A 328 10.86 -15.02 10.65
C GLY A 328 11.05 -13.68 11.38
N ILE A 329 11.27 -12.57 10.67
CA ILE A 329 11.27 -11.23 11.27
C ILE A 329 9.86 -10.65 11.25
N ASN A 330 9.42 -10.14 12.39
CA ASN A 330 8.21 -9.33 12.50
C ASN A 330 8.58 -7.85 12.32
N LEU A 331 8.08 -7.24 11.25
CA LEU A 331 8.33 -5.84 10.91
C LEU A 331 7.02 -5.06 10.92
N THR A 332 6.92 -4.08 11.83
CA THR A 332 5.72 -3.25 11.98
C THR A 332 6.04 -1.79 11.76
N PHE A 333 5.16 -1.11 11.03
CA PHE A 333 5.22 0.33 10.79
C PHE A 333 3.96 0.99 11.35
N LEU A 334 4.14 2.15 11.93
CA LEU A 334 3.10 2.98 12.52
C LEU A 334 3.28 4.42 12.02
N GLY A 335 2.21 5.09 11.67
CA GLY A 335 2.25 6.50 11.30
C GLY A 335 3.19 6.81 10.14
N MET A 336 3.91 7.92 10.26
CA MET A 336 4.87 8.41 9.28
C MET A 336 6.28 7.98 9.65
N VAL A 337 7.01 7.38 8.71
CA VAL A 337 8.34 6.83 8.96
C VAL A 337 9.35 7.33 7.93
N GLY A 338 10.53 7.75 8.38
CA GLY A 338 11.64 8.14 7.53
C GLY A 338 11.36 9.31 6.61
N CYS A 339 10.51 10.26 7.03
CA CYS A 339 10.24 11.49 6.29
C CYS A 339 11.26 12.59 6.65
N ASP A 340 11.47 13.53 5.72
CA ASP A 340 12.46 14.61 5.85
C ASP A 340 12.14 15.62 6.96
N THR A 341 10.91 15.58 7.50
CA THR A 341 10.46 16.47 8.57
C THR A 341 10.76 15.97 9.97
N VAL A 342 11.33 14.77 10.10
CA VAL A 342 11.74 14.20 11.38
C VAL A 342 12.93 14.99 11.94
N ASP A 343 12.77 15.54 13.14
CA ASP A 343 13.80 16.32 13.83
C ASP A 343 14.50 15.56 14.96
N ASP A 344 13.90 14.48 15.45
CA ASP A 344 14.44 13.64 16.50
C ASP A 344 13.99 12.17 16.38
N THR A 345 14.74 11.24 16.95
CA THR A 345 14.38 9.82 17.02
C THR A 345 14.62 9.26 18.40
N PHE A 346 13.67 8.45 18.88
CA PHE A 346 13.84 7.66 20.09
C PHE A 346 14.06 6.19 19.69
N GLU A 347 15.16 5.60 20.17
CA GLU A 347 15.52 4.22 19.85
C GLU A 347 15.67 3.35 21.10
N LEU A 348 15.18 2.12 20.97
CA LEU A 348 15.50 1.02 21.87
C LEU A 348 15.98 -0.17 21.05
N LEU A 349 17.18 -0.59 21.28
CA LEU A 349 17.82 -1.75 20.67
C LEU A 349 18.10 -2.79 21.74
N ASP A 350 17.64 -4.02 21.53
CA ASP A 350 17.89 -5.16 22.39
C ASP A 350 18.11 -6.40 21.50
N ASN A 351 19.37 -6.82 21.35
CA ASN A 351 19.77 -7.88 20.43
C ASN A 351 19.22 -7.65 19.01
N ASN A 352 18.29 -8.51 18.54
CA ASN A 352 17.65 -8.42 17.23
C ASN A 352 16.25 -7.77 17.30
N ARG A 353 16.00 -6.92 18.29
CA ARG A 353 14.73 -6.24 18.52
C ARG A 353 14.95 -4.74 18.51
N LEU A 354 14.31 -4.04 17.59
CA LEU A 354 14.41 -2.59 17.47
C LEU A 354 13.04 -1.94 17.61
N MET A 355 12.98 -0.86 18.37
CA MET A 355 11.96 0.18 18.30
C MET A 355 12.66 1.47 17.90
N ARG A 356 12.21 2.07 16.79
CA ARG A 356 12.64 3.40 16.34
C ARG A 356 11.41 4.26 16.18
N VAL A 357 11.26 5.27 17.01
CA VAL A 357 10.13 6.23 16.98
C VAL A 357 10.63 7.54 16.40
N PHE A 358 9.85 8.08 15.47
CA PHE A 358 10.14 9.33 14.78
C PHE A 358 9.37 10.46 15.46
N LEU A 359 10.07 11.54 15.78
CA LEU A 359 9.48 12.72 16.38
C LEU A 359 9.60 13.91 15.42
N GLU A 360 8.60 14.77 15.47
CA GLU A 360 8.54 16.05 14.77
C GLU A 360 7.94 17.08 15.72
N ASN A 361 8.64 18.20 15.94
CA ASN A 361 8.24 19.23 16.90
C ASN A 361 7.93 18.64 18.30
N GLY A 362 8.76 17.71 18.73
CA GLY A 362 8.65 17.04 20.04
C GLY A 362 7.52 16.01 20.17
N LYS A 363 6.75 15.72 19.11
CA LYS A 363 5.65 14.76 19.11
C LYS A 363 5.99 13.51 18.28
N ALA A 364 5.61 12.34 18.76
CA ALA A 364 5.73 11.09 18.00
C ALA A 364 4.77 11.11 16.80
N ILE A 365 5.31 10.92 15.59
CA ILE A 365 4.56 10.90 14.34
C ILE A 365 4.53 9.52 13.70
N GLY A 366 5.44 8.63 14.09
CA GLY A 366 5.51 7.29 13.55
C GLY A 366 6.54 6.42 14.23
N ALA A 367 6.56 5.14 13.90
CA ALA A 367 7.53 4.19 14.44
C ALA A 367 7.78 3.00 13.51
N VAL A 368 8.98 2.45 13.59
CA VAL A 368 9.37 1.16 13.06
C VAL A 368 9.70 0.22 14.20
N LEU A 369 9.10 -0.99 14.16
CA LEU A 369 9.35 -2.06 15.11
C LEU A 369 9.91 -3.27 14.38
N ILE A 370 11.06 -3.75 14.79
CA ILE A 370 11.61 -5.04 14.37
C ILE A 370 11.52 -5.99 15.56
N ASN A 371 10.76 -7.10 15.43
CA ASN A 371 10.53 -8.11 16.46
C ASN A 371 9.95 -7.56 17.79
N ARG A 372 9.22 -6.44 17.73
CA ARG A 372 8.59 -5.77 18.88
C ARG A 372 7.09 -5.52 18.69
N PHE A 373 6.39 -6.44 18.09
CA PHE A 373 4.95 -6.31 17.75
C PHE A 373 4.08 -5.95 18.96
N ASN A 374 4.40 -6.43 20.15
CA ASN A 374 3.62 -6.18 21.37
C ASN A 374 3.59 -4.70 21.76
N ASP A 375 4.57 -3.91 21.33
CA ASP A 375 4.65 -2.47 21.64
C ASP A 375 3.73 -1.63 20.74
N LYS A 376 3.16 -2.24 19.70
CA LYS A 376 2.33 -1.57 18.68
C LYS A 376 1.16 -0.78 19.28
N ILE A 377 0.42 -1.36 20.23
CA ILE A 377 -0.79 -0.74 20.79
C ILE A 377 -0.43 0.49 21.63
N ALA A 378 0.63 0.40 22.42
CA ALA A 378 1.10 1.52 23.25
C ALA A 378 1.59 2.67 22.37
N LEU A 379 2.37 2.37 21.33
CA LEU A 379 2.86 3.37 20.37
C LEU A 379 1.73 4.02 19.57
N ASN A 380 0.73 3.24 19.14
CA ASN A 380 -0.43 3.79 18.44
C ASN A 380 -1.11 4.87 19.30
N LYS A 381 -1.36 4.58 20.58
CA LYS A 381 -1.97 5.53 21.51
C LYS A 381 -1.08 6.76 21.75
N LEU A 382 0.23 6.59 21.82
CA LEU A 382 1.18 7.71 21.96
C LEU A 382 1.09 8.66 20.76
N ILE A 383 1.08 8.12 19.54
CA ILE A 383 0.98 8.90 18.31
C ILE A 383 -0.39 9.59 18.23
N GLU A 384 -1.49 8.86 18.52
CA GLU A 384 -2.85 9.41 18.51
C GLU A 384 -3.04 10.59 19.46
N ASN A 385 -2.36 10.56 20.63
CA ASN A 385 -2.44 11.61 21.62
C ASN A 385 -1.38 12.72 21.44
N GLY A 386 -0.51 12.60 20.43
CA GLY A 386 0.56 13.56 20.17
C GLY A 386 1.58 13.66 21.29
N TYR A 387 1.84 12.55 22.00
CA TYR A 387 2.83 12.47 23.05
C TYR A 387 4.26 12.46 22.49
N GLY A 388 5.20 12.86 23.33
CA GLY A 388 6.58 13.03 22.94
C GLY A 388 7.56 12.10 23.67
N ARG A 389 8.83 12.54 23.73
CA ARG A 389 9.93 11.75 24.28
C ARG A 389 9.73 11.39 25.77
N GLU A 390 9.21 12.31 26.57
CA GLU A 390 9.01 12.06 28.01
C GLU A 390 8.08 10.86 28.26
N GLU A 391 6.97 10.79 27.55
CA GLU A 391 6.02 9.68 27.65
C GLU A 391 6.60 8.38 27.09
N LEU A 392 7.39 8.46 26.02
CA LEU A 392 8.11 7.29 25.48
C LEU A 392 9.07 6.72 26.53
N GLU A 393 9.84 7.57 27.22
CA GLU A 393 10.76 7.15 28.26
C GLU A 393 10.05 6.53 29.45
N LYS A 394 8.94 7.10 29.90
CA LYS A 394 8.11 6.55 30.99
C LYS A 394 7.58 5.16 30.69
N ILE A 395 7.21 4.90 29.44
CA ILE A 395 6.55 3.63 29.06
C ILE A 395 7.58 2.56 28.69
N PHE A 396 8.64 2.92 27.99
CA PHE A 396 9.53 1.95 27.35
C PHE A 396 10.93 1.85 27.94
N LYS A 397 11.41 2.88 28.63
CA LYS A 397 12.61 2.73 29.45
C LYS A 397 12.17 2.33 30.86
N PRO A 398 12.48 1.10 31.34
CA PRO A 398 12.28 0.82 32.73
C PRO A 398 13.10 1.84 33.56
N ALA A 399 12.48 2.37 34.61
CA ALA A 399 13.25 3.10 35.61
C ALA A 399 14.48 2.25 35.88
N SER A 400 15.68 2.81 35.66
CA SER A 400 16.91 2.16 36.05
C SER A 400 16.69 1.71 37.49
N ALA A 401 16.82 0.40 37.75
CA ALA A 401 16.82 -0.10 39.09
C ALA A 401 17.80 0.81 39.86
N ALA A 402 17.25 1.54 40.79
CA ALA A 402 18.05 2.35 41.69
C ALA A 402 19.05 1.38 42.31
N ALA A 403 20.32 1.57 41.96
CA ALA A 403 21.44 0.82 42.50
C ALA A 403 21.60 1.09 44.00
#